data_e177950be31b4bd9e7c37148bddcde51
#
_entry.id   e177950be31b4bd9e7c37148bddcde51
#
_cell.length_a   1.000
_cell.length_b   1.000
_cell.length_c   1.000
_cell.angle_alpha   90.00
_cell.angle_beta   90.00
_cell.angle_gamma   90.00
#
_symmetry.space_group_name_H-M   'P 1'
#
loop_
_entity.id
_entity.type
_entity.pdbx_description
1 polymer ?
#
loop_
_entity_poly.entity_id
_entity_poly.type
_entity_poly.pdbx_seq_one_letter_code
_entity_poly.pdbx_strand_id
1 'polypeptide(L)'
;MVKEIITMDEVKIFTGNSNVPLAESIASYLNMKLSPAIVSRFPDGEIQVRCLESVRGKDVFIIQSTQTPAENLLELLIMIDAVRRASARSISAVIPFFGYARQDRKTKSREPISAKLVANLITTAGATRVISVDLHAAQIQGFFDIPTDNLTAVLILGKYFREKNLENPVVVAPDVGAVQRATTFAQEIPHATQAIFVKKRLSPEEVETSRLIGEVEGKNVILVDDAIHTGNTLISAAKEVLRRGAKEVYATATHGIFAQDSLKNLEESPIKEIVVTDTLPVLSRPNLPEKVKVLSVAPLIAEAIRRILMHESVSELFEKK
;
A
#
# COMPACT_ATOMS: atom_id res chain seq x y z
N MET A 1 -21.41 14.13 -29.95
CA MET A 1 -20.24 14.49 -29.15
C MET A 1 -19.12 13.55 -29.54
N VAL A 2 -18.09 14.09 -30.16
CA VAL A 2 -16.88 13.32 -30.52
C VAL A 2 -16.21 12.96 -29.18
N LYS A 3 -16.06 11.67 -28.86
CA LYS A 3 -15.15 11.24 -27.79
C LYS A 3 -13.76 11.78 -28.18
N GLU A 4 -13.27 12.79 -27.48
CA GLU A 4 -11.86 13.17 -27.60
C GLU A 4 -11.05 11.92 -27.24
N ILE A 5 -10.41 11.36 -28.26
CA ILE A 5 -9.41 10.30 -28.06
C ILE A 5 -8.24 11.02 -27.41
N ILE A 6 -8.06 10.84 -26.10
CA ILE A 6 -6.88 11.33 -25.41
C ILE A 6 -5.69 10.67 -26.09
N THR A 7 -4.93 11.45 -26.84
CA THR A 7 -3.71 10.94 -27.43
C THR A 7 -2.69 10.74 -26.32
N MET A 8 -1.95 9.63 -26.34
CA MET A 8 -0.90 9.33 -25.33
C MET A 8 0.13 10.47 -25.19
N ASP A 9 0.23 11.35 -26.20
CA ASP A 9 1.05 12.58 -26.16
C ASP A 9 0.55 13.62 -25.15
N GLU A 10 -0.71 13.52 -24.69
CA GLU A 10 -1.30 14.42 -23.69
C GLU A 10 -1.09 13.98 -22.24
N VAL A 11 -0.48 12.83 -22.04
CA VAL A 11 -0.26 12.23 -20.72
C VAL A 11 1.24 12.20 -20.41
N LYS A 12 1.61 12.54 -19.18
CA LYS A 12 2.97 12.49 -18.68
C LYS A 12 3.05 11.72 -17.38
N ILE A 13 4.01 10.80 -17.28
CA ILE A 13 4.22 9.98 -16.08
C ILE A 13 5.61 10.27 -15.54
N PHE A 14 5.69 10.85 -14.37
CA PHE A 14 6.94 11.09 -13.64
C PHE A 14 7.07 10.17 -12.43
N THR A 15 8.28 9.95 -11.99
CA THR A 15 8.57 9.28 -10.73
C THR A 15 9.55 10.08 -9.89
N GLY A 16 9.36 10.07 -8.57
CA GLY A 16 10.43 10.39 -7.63
C GLY A 16 11.31 9.17 -7.36
N ASN A 17 12.15 9.26 -6.33
CA ASN A 17 13.17 8.25 -6.04
C ASN A 17 12.70 7.10 -5.15
N SER A 18 11.47 7.17 -4.58
CA SER A 18 11.05 6.22 -3.54
C SER A 18 10.85 4.79 -4.03
N ASN A 19 10.45 4.59 -5.31
CA ASN A 19 10.21 3.26 -5.88
C ASN A 19 10.20 3.31 -7.42
N VAL A 20 11.35 3.59 -8.01
CA VAL A 20 11.52 3.70 -9.47
C VAL A 20 11.12 2.41 -10.20
N PRO A 21 11.48 1.19 -9.75
CA PRO A 21 11.10 -0.04 -10.44
C PRO A 21 9.59 -0.23 -10.59
N LEU A 22 8.79 0.14 -9.58
CA LEU A 22 7.34 0.08 -9.67
C LEU A 22 6.83 1.10 -10.71
N ALA A 23 7.37 2.32 -10.72
CA ALA A 23 6.97 3.35 -11.68
C ALA A 23 7.27 2.94 -13.13
N GLU A 24 8.44 2.32 -13.38
CA GLU A 24 8.81 1.77 -14.69
C GLU A 24 7.85 0.65 -15.11
N SER A 25 7.48 -0.23 -14.17
CA SER A 25 6.51 -1.29 -14.41
C SER A 25 5.13 -0.73 -14.77
N ILE A 26 4.64 0.28 -14.04
CA ILE A 26 3.36 0.94 -14.32
C ILE A 26 3.39 1.58 -15.72
N ALA A 27 4.43 2.32 -16.06
CA ALA A 27 4.59 2.94 -17.37
C ALA A 27 4.60 1.87 -18.49
N SER A 28 5.30 0.76 -18.28
CA SER A 28 5.34 -0.36 -19.22
C SER A 28 3.97 -0.97 -19.46
N TYR A 29 3.15 -1.19 -18.41
CA TYR A 29 1.77 -1.69 -18.55
C TYR A 29 0.86 -0.73 -19.33
N LEU A 30 1.16 0.57 -19.28
CA LEU A 30 0.45 1.59 -20.05
C LEU A 30 1.00 1.76 -21.49
N ASN A 31 2.01 0.96 -21.90
CA ASN A 31 2.77 1.14 -23.13
C ASN A 31 3.37 2.53 -23.26
N MET A 32 3.79 3.12 -22.14
CA MET A 32 4.41 4.44 -22.05
C MET A 32 5.83 4.34 -21.49
N LYS A 33 6.57 5.43 -21.60
CA LYS A 33 7.85 5.63 -20.90
C LYS A 33 7.67 6.65 -19.79
N LEU A 34 8.49 6.54 -18.75
CA LEU A 34 8.60 7.62 -17.77
C LEU A 34 9.10 8.89 -18.45
N SER A 35 8.45 10.00 -18.14
CA SER A 35 8.86 11.32 -18.60
C SER A 35 10.18 11.73 -17.94
N PRO A 36 11.12 12.27 -18.69
CA PRO A 36 12.43 12.62 -18.16
C PRO A 36 12.34 13.77 -17.15
N ALA A 37 12.94 13.55 -15.98
CA ALA A 37 13.06 14.55 -14.92
C ALA A 37 14.39 14.39 -14.19
N ILE A 38 14.87 15.47 -13.62
CA ILE A 38 15.94 15.45 -12.61
C ILE A 38 15.25 15.49 -11.25
N VAL A 39 15.44 14.46 -10.45
CA VAL A 39 15.07 14.40 -9.03
C VAL A 39 16.34 14.02 -8.28
N SER A 40 17.04 15.02 -7.78
CA SER A 40 18.38 14.90 -7.21
C SER A 40 18.51 15.80 -5.98
N ARG A 41 19.74 16.04 -5.55
CA ARG A 41 20.02 16.96 -4.43
C ARG A 41 21.04 18.00 -4.85
N PHE A 42 20.87 19.21 -4.35
CA PHE A 42 21.92 20.22 -4.35
C PHE A 42 23.08 19.79 -3.44
N PRO A 43 24.28 20.44 -3.56
CA PRO A 43 25.44 20.08 -2.73
C PRO A 43 25.21 20.21 -1.22
N ASP A 44 24.27 21.06 -0.79
CA ASP A 44 23.86 21.24 0.61
C ASP A 44 22.82 20.22 1.09
N GLY A 45 22.34 19.32 0.18
CA GLY A 45 21.40 18.26 0.48
C GLY A 45 19.94 18.59 0.20
N GLU A 46 19.59 19.81 -0.19
CA GLU A 46 18.22 20.17 -0.55
C GLU A 46 17.78 19.44 -1.82
N ILE A 47 16.49 19.12 -1.91
CA ILE A 47 15.92 18.40 -3.05
C ILE A 47 15.84 19.32 -4.27
N GLN A 48 16.38 18.86 -5.39
CA GLN A 48 16.30 19.50 -6.69
C GLN A 48 15.37 18.73 -7.61
N VAL A 49 14.35 19.39 -8.16
CA VAL A 49 13.46 18.83 -9.18
C VAL A 49 13.45 19.69 -10.42
N ARG A 50 13.53 19.05 -11.60
CA ARG A 50 13.35 19.70 -12.89
C ARG A 50 12.71 18.73 -13.88
N CYS A 51 11.54 19.09 -14.41
CA CYS A 51 10.96 18.40 -15.57
C CYS A 51 11.75 18.79 -16.83
N LEU A 52 12.12 17.81 -17.64
CA LEU A 52 12.94 18.04 -18.83
C LEU A 52 12.13 18.15 -20.13
N GLU A 53 10.80 18.02 -20.02
CA GLU A 53 9.88 18.22 -21.15
C GLU A 53 8.68 19.07 -20.75
N SER A 54 7.93 19.57 -21.73
CA SER A 54 6.76 20.41 -21.49
C SER A 54 5.60 19.58 -20.95
N VAL A 55 5.01 20.06 -19.87
CA VAL A 55 3.77 19.50 -19.26
C VAL A 55 2.56 20.42 -19.44
N ARG A 56 2.72 21.54 -20.20
CA ARG A 56 1.65 22.51 -20.39
C ARG A 56 0.43 21.87 -21.02
N GLY A 57 -0.72 22.00 -20.36
CA GLY A 57 -1.99 21.44 -20.80
C GLY A 57 -2.07 19.90 -20.78
N LYS A 58 -1.09 19.20 -20.18
CA LYS A 58 -1.03 17.74 -20.09
C LYS A 58 -1.63 17.23 -18.80
N ASP A 59 -2.11 15.99 -18.81
CA ASP A 59 -2.45 15.25 -17.61
C ASP A 59 -1.20 14.57 -17.06
N VAL A 60 -0.85 14.92 -15.83
CA VAL A 60 0.41 14.49 -15.21
C VAL A 60 0.12 13.52 -14.07
N PHE A 61 0.78 12.36 -14.10
CA PHE A 61 0.81 11.39 -13.02
C PHE A 61 2.20 11.38 -12.39
N ILE A 62 2.27 11.55 -11.07
CA ILE A 62 3.52 11.52 -10.32
C ILE A 62 3.47 10.30 -9.40
N ILE A 63 4.32 9.31 -9.65
CA ILE A 63 4.38 8.07 -8.88
C ILE A 63 5.45 8.22 -7.80
N GLN A 64 5.02 8.26 -6.53
CA GLN A 64 5.92 8.41 -5.37
C GLN A 64 5.26 7.89 -4.10
N SER A 65 5.75 6.80 -3.55
CA SER A 65 5.40 6.36 -2.19
C SER A 65 6.03 7.28 -1.15
N THR A 66 5.32 7.53 -0.04
CA THR A 66 5.72 8.52 0.96
C THR A 66 6.22 7.89 2.27
N GLN A 67 6.83 6.69 2.17
CA GLN A 67 7.54 6.07 3.30
C GLN A 67 8.71 6.92 3.76
N THR A 68 9.22 6.60 4.95
CA THR A 68 10.48 7.19 5.43
C THR A 68 11.65 6.86 4.47
N PRO A 69 12.60 7.78 4.28
CA PRO A 69 12.75 9.05 5.00
C PRO A 69 11.71 10.10 4.56
N ALA A 70 11.52 11.16 5.36
CA ALA A 70 10.50 12.20 5.10
C ALA A 70 10.71 12.95 3.78
N GLU A 71 11.90 12.89 3.24
CA GLU A 71 12.28 13.45 1.93
C GLU A 71 11.45 12.85 0.79
N ASN A 72 10.97 11.61 0.89
CA ASN A 72 10.08 11.04 -0.11
C ASN A 72 8.77 11.82 -0.22
N LEU A 73 8.25 12.32 0.90
CA LEU A 73 7.10 13.22 0.90
C LEU A 73 7.48 14.59 0.31
N LEU A 74 8.63 15.15 0.70
CA LEU A 74 9.08 16.44 0.17
C LEU A 74 9.34 16.38 -1.34
N GLU A 75 9.95 15.30 -1.86
CA GLU A 75 10.10 15.08 -3.30
C GLU A 75 8.74 15.16 -4.00
N LEU A 76 7.73 14.44 -3.49
CA LEU A 76 6.38 14.47 -4.07
C LEU A 76 5.83 15.90 -4.11
N LEU A 77 5.91 16.64 -3.00
CA LEU A 77 5.38 18.00 -2.91
C LEU A 77 6.09 18.96 -3.88
N ILE A 78 7.41 18.88 -3.99
CA ILE A 78 8.21 19.70 -4.90
C ILE A 78 7.93 19.33 -6.35
N MET A 79 7.76 18.04 -6.68
CA MET A 79 7.38 17.59 -8.02
C MET A 79 6.00 18.12 -8.43
N ILE A 80 5.02 18.06 -7.52
CA ILE A 80 3.68 18.61 -7.75
C ILE A 80 3.76 20.10 -8.02
N ASP A 81 4.50 20.89 -7.21
CA ASP A 81 4.66 22.33 -7.43
C ASP A 81 5.35 22.63 -8.78
N ALA A 82 6.38 21.86 -9.14
CA ALA A 82 7.09 22.05 -10.41
C ALA A 82 6.16 21.90 -11.63
N VAL A 83 5.36 20.82 -11.70
CA VAL A 83 4.44 20.59 -12.83
C VAL A 83 3.24 21.55 -12.80
N ARG A 84 2.78 21.96 -11.62
CA ARG A 84 1.75 23.00 -11.46
C ARG A 84 2.20 24.32 -12.03
N ARG A 85 3.42 24.77 -11.70
CA ARG A 85 4.01 26.01 -12.23
C ARG A 85 4.28 25.92 -13.73
N ALA A 86 4.52 24.71 -14.25
CA ALA A 86 4.66 24.45 -15.67
C ALA A 86 3.32 24.34 -16.42
N SER A 87 2.18 24.63 -15.74
CA SER A 87 0.83 24.69 -16.31
C SER A 87 0.29 23.32 -16.74
N ALA A 88 0.52 22.26 -15.98
CA ALA A 88 -0.17 20.98 -16.16
C ALA A 88 -1.69 21.20 -16.10
N ARG A 89 -2.47 20.43 -16.89
CA ARG A 89 -3.94 20.47 -16.90
C ARG A 89 -4.51 19.83 -15.63
N SER A 90 -4.01 18.68 -15.30
CA SER A 90 -4.33 17.94 -14.05
C SER A 90 -3.07 17.31 -13.47
N ILE A 91 -3.08 17.08 -12.16
CA ILE A 91 -1.94 16.49 -11.43
C ILE A 91 -2.47 15.39 -10.52
N SER A 92 -2.23 14.15 -10.90
CA SER A 92 -2.59 12.97 -10.11
C SER A 92 -1.38 12.50 -9.31
N ALA A 93 -1.44 12.60 -7.98
CA ALA A 93 -0.44 12.02 -7.09
C ALA A 93 -0.74 10.53 -6.90
N VAL A 94 0.08 9.67 -7.50
CA VAL A 94 0.01 8.21 -7.37
C VAL A 94 0.93 7.81 -6.23
N ILE A 95 0.32 7.45 -5.09
CA ILE A 95 1.01 7.17 -3.83
C ILE A 95 0.76 5.71 -3.43
N PRO A 96 1.51 4.74 -3.98
CA PRO A 96 1.29 3.32 -3.71
C PRO A 96 1.31 2.99 -2.22
N PHE A 97 2.19 3.66 -1.45
CA PHE A 97 2.19 3.63 0.02
C PHE A 97 2.07 5.05 0.58
N PHE A 98 0.98 5.30 1.32
CA PHE A 98 0.74 6.58 1.98
C PHE A 98 1.34 6.57 3.39
N GLY A 99 2.45 7.25 3.57
CA GLY A 99 3.13 7.39 4.85
C GLY A 99 2.33 8.24 5.86
N TYR A 100 2.69 8.12 7.15
CA TYR A 100 2.02 8.81 8.26
C TYR A 100 0.54 8.42 8.49
N ALA A 101 0.02 7.44 7.77
CA ALA A 101 -1.37 6.97 7.84
C ALA A 101 -1.77 6.41 9.21
N ARG A 102 -0.83 5.93 10.03
CA ARG A 102 -1.10 5.38 11.36
C ARG A 102 -1.60 6.42 12.38
N GLN A 103 -1.41 7.71 12.10
CA GLN A 103 -1.92 8.81 12.91
C GLN A 103 -3.13 9.45 12.21
N ASP A 104 -4.18 8.65 11.99
CA ASP A 104 -5.45 9.04 11.37
C ASP A 104 -6.45 9.64 12.38
N ARG A 105 -6.17 9.47 13.68
CA ARG A 105 -6.99 9.96 14.79
C ARG A 105 -6.13 10.23 16.02
N LYS A 106 -6.64 11.02 16.95
CA LYS A 106 -6.04 11.17 18.29
C LYS A 106 -6.42 9.97 19.13
N THR A 107 -5.43 9.26 19.66
CA THR A 107 -5.61 8.18 20.65
C THR A 107 -5.41 8.69 22.06
N LYS A 108 -4.64 9.79 22.22
CA LYS A 108 -4.42 10.51 23.48
C LYS A 108 -4.57 12.02 23.26
N SER A 109 -4.72 12.74 24.34
CA SER A 109 -4.72 14.23 24.30
C SER A 109 -3.40 14.77 23.75
N ARG A 110 -3.48 15.87 22.99
CA ARG A 110 -2.33 16.62 22.42
C ARG A 110 -1.56 15.87 21.31
N GLU A 111 -2.11 14.79 20.76
CA GLU A 111 -1.55 14.12 19.60
C GLU A 111 -1.97 14.84 18.30
N PRO A 112 -1.13 14.79 17.24
CA PRO A 112 -1.51 15.27 15.92
C PRO A 112 -2.43 14.28 15.21
N ILE A 113 -3.01 14.71 14.08
CA ILE A 113 -3.58 13.84 13.06
C ILE A 113 -2.70 14.00 11.81
N SER A 114 -1.55 13.30 11.81
CA SER A 114 -0.52 13.47 10.78
C SER A 114 -1.01 13.08 9.39
N ALA A 115 -1.91 12.10 9.28
CA ALA A 115 -2.52 11.72 8.01
C ALA A 115 -3.30 12.89 7.37
N LYS A 116 -4.04 13.69 8.16
CA LYS A 116 -4.75 14.90 7.67
C LYS A 116 -3.77 15.99 7.29
N LEU A 117 -2.71 16.20 8.06
CA LEU A 117 -1.67 17.18 7.73
C LEU A 117 -1.03 16.85 6.37
N VAL A 118 -0.64 15.59 6.15
CA VAL A 118 -0.03 15.16 4.89
C VAL A 118 -1.01 15.31 3.72
N ALA A 119 -2.28 14.94 3.90
CA ALA A 119 -3.32 15.14 2.88
C ALA A 119 -3.45 16.62 2.49
N ASN A 120 -3.47 17.53 3.48
CA ASN A 120 -3.53 18.96 3.24
C ASN A 120 -2.30 19.48 2.48
N LEU A 121 -1.08 19.01 2.82
CA LEU A 121 0.14 19.42 2.14
C LEU A 121 0.11 19.02 0.66
N ILE A 122 -0.31 17.79 0.35
CA ILE A 122 -0.42 17.28 -1.04
C ILE A 122 -1.43 18.11 -1.83
N THR A 123 -2.61 18.40 -1.26
CA THR A 123 -3.64 19.24 -1.89
C THR A 123 -3.14 20.66 -2.10
N THR A 124 -2.49 21.27 -1.10
CA THR A 124 -1.95 22.63 -1.16
C THR A 124 -0.82 22.76 -2.19
N ALA A 125 0.02 21.74 -2.33
CA ALA A 125 1.05 21.70 -3.36
C ALA A 125 0.46 21.79 -4.78
N GLY A 126 -0.76 21.27 -4.98
CA GLY A 126 -1.51 21.41 -6.23
C GLY A 126 -1.95 20.10 -6.87
N ALA A 127 -1.91 18.99 -6.16
CA ALA A 127 -2.53 17.76 -6.64
C ALA A 127 -4.04 17.98 -6.85
N THR A 128 -4.58 17.45 -7.95
CA THR A 128 -6.00 17.49 -8.30
C THR A 128 -6.69 16.14 -8.08
N ARG A 129 -5.93 15.09 -7.85
CA ARG A 129 -6.37 13.72 -7.54
C ARG A 129 -5.30 12.98 -6.77
N VAL A 130 -5.71 12.02 -5.94
CA VAL A 130 -4.81 11.06 -5.29
C VAL A 130 -5.23 9.64 -5.69
N ILE A 131 -4.25 8.78 -5.97
CA ILE A 131 -4.42 7.34 -6.15
C ILE A 131 -3.52 6.66 -5.13
N SER A 132 -4.06 5.81 -4.27
CA SER A 132 -3.29 5.05 -3.27
C SER A 132 -3.73 3.60 -3.25
N VAL A 133 -2.96 2.74 -2.57
CA VAL A 133 -3.29 1.32 -2.40
C VAL A 133 -3.43 1.04 -0.91
N ASP A 134 -4.55 0.43 -0.50
CA ASP A 134 -4.84 -0.02 0.86
C ASP A 134 -4.41 0.97 1.96
N LEU A 135 -5.03 2.14 1.98
CA LEU A 135 -4.85 3.10 3.07
C LEU A 135 -5.07 2.41 4.43
N HIS A 136 -4.21 2.73 5.40
CA HIS A 136 -4.27 2.14 6.75
C HIS A 136 -5.68 2.16 7.35
N ALA A 137 -6.41 3.24 7.10
CA ALA A 137 -7.80 3.39 7.51
C ALA A 137 -8.60 4.02 6.35
N ALA A 138 -9.74 3.43 6.00
CA ALA A 138 -10.54 3.86 4.85
C ALA A 138 -11.00 5.33 4.95
N GLN A 139 -11.23 5.85 6.16
CA GLN A 139 -11.63 7.23 6.40
C GLN A 139 -10.57 8.26 5.99
N ILE A 140 -9.31 7.87 5.78
CA ILE A 140 -8.25 8.78 5.29
C ILE A 140 -8.62 9.36 3.91
N GLN A 141 -9.41 8.66 3.10
CA GLN A 141 -9.94 9.20 1.84
C GLN A 141 -10.68 10.53 2.09
N GLY A 142 -11.44 10.64 3.17
CA GLY A 142 -12.15 11.86 3.57
C GLY A 142 -11.26 12.98 4.12
N PHE A 143 -9.93 12.76 4.24
CA PHE A 143 -9.01 13.82 4.63
C PHE A 143 -8.55 14.67 3.44
N PHE A 144 -8.76 14.18 2.23
CA PHE A 144 -8.50 14.92 1.02
C PHE A 144 -9.74 15.69 0.57
N ASP A 145 -9.57 16.94 0.20
CA ASP A 145 -10.62 17.78 -0.40
C ASP A 145 -10.61 17.67 -1.94
N ILE A 146 -9.93 16.66 -2.47
CA ILE A 146 -9.82 16.30 -3.89
C ILE A 146 -10.19 14.84 -4.09
N PRO A 147 -10.60 14.42 -5.29
CA PRO A 147 -10.88 13.01 -5.60
C PRO A 147 -9.75 12.09 -5.17
N THR A 148 -10.10 11.02 -4.46
CA THR A 148 -9.14 10.05 -3.93
C THR A 148 -9.61 8.63 -4.23
N ASP A 149 -8.81 7.91 -5.02
CA ASP A 149 -9.04 6.51 -5.36
C ASP A 149 -8.15 5.64 -4.46
N ASN A 150 -8.77 4.91 -3.53
CA ASN A 150 -8.07 3.94 -2.67
C ASN A 150 -8.22 2.55 -3.28
N LEU A 151 -7.23 2.11 -4.05
CA LEU A 151 -7.18 0.79 -4.66
C LEU A 151 -6.96 -0.28 -3.59
N THR A 152 -7.30 -1.54 -3.89
CA THR A 152 -7.02 -2.65 -2.98
C THR A 152 -6.20 -3.75 -3.63
N ALA A 153 -5.16 -4.22 -2.95
CA ALA A 153 -4.34 -5.35 -3.37
C ALA A 153 -4.96 -6.71 -2.97
N VAL A 154 -6.09 -6.72 -2.25
CA VAL A 154 -6.75 -7.95 -1.77
C VAL A 154 -6.99 -8.94 -2.90
N LEU A 155 -7.40 -8.47 -4.09
CA LEU A 155 -7.64 -9.35 -5.24
C LEU A 155 -6.36 -10.02 -5.75
N ILE A 156 -5.23 -9.30 -5.75
CA ILE A 156 -3.92 -9.79 -6.18
C ILE A 156 -3.42 -10.84 -5.18
N LEU A 157 -3.44 -10.49 -3.89
CA LEU A 157 -3.02 -11.35 -2.79
C LEU A 157 -3.94 -12.58 -2.67
N GLY A 158 -5.25 -12.38 -2.79
CA GLY A 158 -6.25 -13.45 -2.76
C GLY A 158 -6.09 -14.44 -3.91
N LYS A 159 -5.82 -13.95 -5.13
CA LYS A 159 -5.53 -14.80 -6.28
C LYS A 159 -4.33 -15.71 -6.01
N TYR A 160 -3.25 -15.17 -5.46
CA TYR A 160 -2.06 -15.96 -5.11
C TYR A 160 -2.39 -17.11 -4.16
N PHE A 161 -3.11 -16.86 -3.07
CA PHE A 161 -3.46 -17.89 -2.10
C PHE A 161 -4.53 -18.86 -2.63
N ARG A 162 -5.42 -18.43 -3.50
CA ARG A 162 -6.36 -19.30 -4.21
C ARG A 162 -5.63 -20.29 -5.10
N GLU A 163 -4.64 -19.84 -5.87
CA GLU A 163 -3.81 -20.69 -6.74
C GLU A 163 -2.93 -21.65 -5.93
N LYS A 164 -2.56 -21.28 -4.71
CA LYS A 164 -1.83 -22.14 -3.78
C LYS A 164 -2.64 -23.32 -3.29
N ASN A 165 -3.97 -23.26 -3.38
CA ASN A 165 -4.91 -24.33 -3.06
C ASN A 165 -4.65 -24.99 -1.70
N LEU A 166 -4.60 -24.20 -0.64
CA LEU A 166 -4.36 -24.68 0.71
C LEU A 166 -5.53 -25.53 1.21
N GLU A 167 -5.23 -26.67 1.83
CA GLU A 167 -6.23 -27.54 2.44
C GLU A 167 -6.78 -26.89 3.74
N ASN A 168 -8.11 -26.87 3.91
CA ASN A 168 -8.78 -26.28 5.06
C ASN A 168 -8.24 -24.89 5.48
N PRO A 169 -8.29 -23.89 4.60
CA PRO A 169 -7.73 -22.57 4.90
C PRO A 169 -8.55 -21.84 5.97
N VAL A 170 -7.86 -21.14 6.87
CA VAL A 170 -8.48 -20.18 7.78
C VAL A 170 -7.76 -18.85 7.71
N VAL A 171 -8.51 -17.80 7.45
CA VAL A 171 -8.01 -16.42 7.43
C VAL A 171 -8.13 -15.82 8.82
N VAL A 172 -7.02 -15.33 9.34
CA VAL A 172 -6.95 -14.84 10.73
C VAL A 172 -6.59 -13.36 10.73
N ALA A 173 -7.45 -12.56 11.38
CA ALA A 173 -7.14 -11.17 11.72
C ALA A 173 -6.24 -11.14 12.97
N PRO A 174 -5.03 -10.58 12.92
CA PRO A 174 -4.12 -10.53 14.06
C PRO A 174 -4.57 -9.55 15.16
N ASP A 175 -5.50 -8.68 14.85
CA ASP A 175 -6.20 -7.81 15.80
C ASP A 175 -7.56 -7.34 15.23
N VAL A 176 -8.31 -6.56 16.05
CA VAL A 176 -9.65 -6.06 15.69
C VAL A 176 -9.60 -5.09 14.50
N GLY A 177 -8.51 -4.34 14.34
CA GLY A 177 -8.34 -3.40 13.22
C GLY A 177 -8.25 -4.09 11.86
N ALA A 178 -7.75 -5.32 11.83
CA ALA A 178 -7.60 -6.10 10.60
C ALA A 178 -8.86 -6.90 10.19
N VAL A 179 -9.94 -6.92 11.01
CA VAL A 179 -11.12 -7.78 10.79
C VAL A 179 -11.76 -7.56 9.43
N GLN A 180 -12.04 -6.31 9.08
CA GLN A 180 -12.69 -6.01 7.81
C GLN A 180 -11.86 -6.48 6.62
N ARG A 181 -10.53 -6.26 6.66
CA ARG A 181 -9.60 -6.70 5.62
C ARG A 181 -9.54 -8.23 5.54
N ALA A 182 -9.42 -8.91 6.69
CA ALA A 182 -9.43 -10.36 6.74
C ALA A 182 -10.74 -10.95 6.19
N THR A 183 -11.88 -10.29 6.46
CA THR A 183 -13.19 -10.71 5.93
C THR A 183 -13.23 -10.59 4.41
N THR A 184 -12.82 -9.44 3.86
CA THR A 184 -12.75 -9.26 2.41
C THR A 184 -11.77 -10.24 1.76
N PHE A 185 -10.62 -10.46 2.38
CA PHE A 185 -9.62 -11.41 1.88
C PHE A 185 -10.13 -12.87 1.90
N ALA A 186 -10.86 -13.27 2.96
CA ALA A 186 -11.42 -14.62 3.06
C ALA A 186 -12.41 -14.93 1.93
N GLN A 187 -13.12 -13.93 1.42
CA GLN A 187 -14.03 -14.09 0.27
C GLN A 187 -13.30 -14.46 -1.03
N GLU A 188 -11.99 -14.19 -1.11
CA GLU A 188 -11.15 -14.56 -2.25
C GLU A 188 -10.63 -16.00 -2.19
N ILE A 189 -10.70 -16.64 -1.02
CA ILE A 189 -10.15 -17.98 -0.79
C ILE A 189 -11.31 -18.99 -0.68
N PRO A 190 -11.44 -19.96 -1.60
CA PRO A 190 -12.49 -20.96 -1.53
C PRO A 190 -12.49 -21.72 -0.20
N HIS A 191 -13.67 -21.87 0.39
CA HIS A 191 -13.89 -22.59 1.65
C HIS A 191 -13.12 -22.06 2.88
N ALA A 192 -12.57 -20.84 2.81
CA ALA A 192 -11.88 -20.26 3.95
C ALA A 192 -12.85 -19.96 5.08
N THR A 193 -12.49 -20.40 6.28
CA THR A 193 -13.12 -19.95 7.52
C THR A 193 -12.37 -18.75 8.09
N GLN A 194 -12.92 -18.10 9.13
CA GLN A 194 -12.30 -16.92 9.72
C GLN A 194 -12.07 -17.11 11.21
N ALA A 195 -10.99 -16.50 11.69
CA ALA A 195 -10.72 -16.36 13.11
C ALA A 195 -10.11 -14.99 13.41
N ILE A 196 -10.16 -14.56 14.67
CA ILE A 196 -9.70 -13.23 15.07
C ILE A 196 -9.01 -13.28 16.42
N PHE A 197 -7.90 -12.55 16.54
CA PHE A 197 -7.30 -12.23 17.83
C PHE A 197 -7.95 -10.98 18.44
N VAL A 198 -8.50 -11.15 19.64
CA VAL A 198 -9.01 -10.06 20.46
C VAL A 198 -8.04 -9.85 21.61
N LYS A 199 -7.38 -8.70 21.65
CA LYS A 199 -6.51 -8.29 22.74
C LYS A 199 -7.36 -7.76 23.89
N LYS A 200 -7.22 -8.35 25.07
CA LYS A 200 -7.87 -7.87 26.28
C LYS A 200 -6.82 -7.25 27.19
N ARG A 201 -6.85 -5.92 27.36
CA ARG A 201 -6.16 -5.25 28.44
C ARG A 201 -7.05 -5.31 29.67
N LEU A 202 -6.66 -6.06 30.69
CA LEU A 202 -7.41 -6.19 31.92
C LEU A 202 -7.06 -5.06 32.91
N SER A 203 -5.82 -4.57 32.88
CA SER A 203 -5.36 -3.39 33.64
C SER A 203 -4.01 -2.86 33.08
N PRO A 204 -3.51 -1.66 33.49
CA PRO A 204 -2.20 -1.18 33.06
C PRO A 204 -1.02 -2.04 33.50
N GLU A 205 -1.20 -2.91 34.47
CA GLU A 205 -0.17 -3.75 35.12
C GLU A 205 -0.23 -5.22 34.73
N GLU A 206 -1.30 -5.66 34.02
CA GLU A 206 -1.47 -7.05 33.62
C GLU A 206 -0.91 -7.32 32.22
N VAL A 207 -0.34 -8.53 32.07
CA VAL A 207 0.17 -9.03 30.79
C VAL A 207 -0.98 -9.07 29.77
N GLU A 208 -0.77 -8.45 28.61
CA GLU A 208 -1.70 -8.43 27.50
C GLU A 208 -2.03 -9.85 27.05
N THR A 209 -3.21 -10.34 27.37
CA THR A 209 -3.68 -11.67 26.92
C THR A 209 -4.45 -11.52 25.61
N SER A 210 -4.00 -12.21 24.57
CA SER A 210 -4.74 -12.30 23.32
C SER A 210 -5.61 -13.56 23.32
N ARG A 211 -6.92 -13.38 23.06
CA ARG A 211 -7.86 -14.50 22.90
C ARG A 211 -8.12 -14.69 21.40
N LEU A 212 -7.92 -15.91 20.93
CA LEU A 212 -8.37 -16.31 19.60
C LEU A 212 -9.84 -16.73 19.64
N ILE A 213 -10.63 -16.16 18.75
CA ILE A 213 -12.03 -16.54 18.48
C ILE A 213 -12.05 -17.20 17.10
N GLY A 214 -12.57 -18.40 16.99
CA GLY A 214 -12.53 -19.24 15.80
C GLY A 214 -11.61 -20.44 15.98
N GLU A 215 -11.66 -21.39 15.05
CA GLU A 215 -10.96 -22.67 15.10
C GLU A 215 -9.79 -22.70 14.12
N VAL A 216 -8.62 -23.14 14.58
CA VAL A 216 -7.38 -23.21 13.79
C VAL A 216 -6.74 -24.60 13.82
N GLU A 217 -7.22 -25.51 14.67
CA GLU A 217 -6.67 -26.86 14.83
C GLU A 217 -6.73 -27.63 13.52
N GLY A 218 -5.62 -28.21 13.09
CA GLY A 218 -5.48 -28.97 11.84
C GLY A 218 -5.58 -28.13 10.54
N LYS A 219 -5.70 -26.79 10.64
CA LYS A 219 -5.93 -25.89 9.50
C LYS A 219 -4.65 -25.19 9.04
N ASN A 220 -4.65 -24.76 7.77
CA ASN A 220 -3.65 -23.86 7.21
C ASN A 220 -4.08 -22.42 7.47
N VAL A 221 -3.31 -21.71 8.28
CA VAL A 221 -3.61 -20.33 8.72
C VAL A 221 -3.00 -19.32 7.76
N ILE A 222 -3.78 -18.30 7.39
CA ILE A 222 -3.30 -17.12 6.65
C ILE A 222 -3.57 -15.90 7.54
N LEU A 223 -2.50 -15.31 8.10
CA LEU A 223 -2.56 -14.05 8.84
C LEU A 223 -2.62 -12.88 7.86
N VAL A 224 -3.59 -11.97 8.02
CA VAL A 224 -3.82 -10.87 7.07
C VAL A 224 -3.75 -9.52 7.79
N ASP A 225 -2.89 -8.62 7.29
CA ASP A 225 -2.77 -7.24 7.79
C ASP A 225 -2.65 -6.24 6.63
N ASP A 226 -2.63 -4.91 6.90
CA ASP A 226 -2.33 -3.89 5.89
C ASP A 226 -0.84 -3.75 5.65
N ALA A 227 -0.05 -3.80 6.71
CA ALA A 227 1.37 -3.55 6.65
C ALA A 227 2.17 -4.39 7.64
N ILE A 228 3.34 -4.84 7.22
CA ILE A 228 4.32 -5.48 8.09
C ILE A 228 5.38 -4.45 8.45
N HIS A 229 5.33 -3.94 9.68
CA HIS A 229 6.35 -3.03 10.23
C HIS A 229 7.51 -3.81 10.85
N THR A 230 7.42 -4.13 12.14
CA THR A 230 8.41 -4.94 12.85
C THR A 230 8.16 -6.45 12.73
N GLY A 231 6.96 -6.84 12.27
CA GLY A 231 6.51 -8.22 12.19
C GLY A 231 6.09 -8.86 13.52
N ASN A 232 6.29 -8.20 14.66
CA ASN A 232 6.06 -8.77 15.98
C ASN A 232 4.62 -9.26 16.19
N THR A 233 3.62 -8.52 15.70
CA THR A 233 2.21 -8.92 15.79
C THR A 233 1.96 -10.23 15.05
N LEU A 234 2.46 -10.34 13.80
CA LEU A 234 2.31 -11.55 12.98
C LEU A 234 3.07 -12.74 13.57
N ILE A 235 4.30 -12.52 14.06
CA ILE A 235 5.12 -13.57 14.69
C ILE A 235 4.44 -14.10 15.96
N SER A 236 3.90 -13.21 16.79
CA SER A 236 3.18 -13.59 18.01
C SER A 236 1.90 -14.36 17.67
N ALA A 237 1.13 -13.89 16.70
CA ALA A 237 -0.06 -14.57 16.23
C ALA A 237 0.27 -15.95 15.65
N ALA A 238 1.34 -16.06 14.85
CA ALA A 238 1.79 -17.32 14.27
C ALA A 238 2.17 -18.35 15.33
N LYS A 239 2.94 -17.95 16.34
CA LYS A 239 3.29 -18.84 17.48
C LYS A 239 2.03 -19.32 18.22
N GLU A 240 1.07 -18.44 18.44
CA GLU A 240 -0.14 -18.78 19.19
C GLU A 240 -1.07 -19.72 18.39
N VAL A 241 -1.27 -19.51 17.08
CA VAL A 241 -2.09 -20.44 16.28
C VAL A 241 -1.44 -21.81 16.15
N LEU A 242 -0.11 -21.89 16.04
CA LEU A 242 0.62 -23.17 16.05
C LEU A 242 0.47 -23.90 17.39
N ARG A 243 0.56 -23.16 18.52
CA ARG A 243 0.33 -23.71 19.85
C ARG A 243 -1.08 -24.30 20.00
N ARG A 244 -2.05 -23.80 19.23
CA ARG A 244 -3.44 -24.28 19.16
C ARG A 244 -3.66 -25.34 18.09
N GLY A 245 -2.60 -25.92 17.54
CA GLY A 245 -2.68 -27.05 16.62
C GLY A 245 -2.88 -26.68 15.15
N ALA A 246 -2.62 -25.43 14.73
CA ALA A 246 -2.57 -25.10 13.31
C ALA A 246 -1.51 -25.93 12.59
N LYS A 247 -1.79 -26.35 11.34
CA LYS A 247 -0.90 -27.18 10.52
C LYS A 247 0.28 -26.38 9.98
N GLU A 248 0.00 -25.26 9.33
CA GLU A 248 0.98 -24.35 8.76
C GLU A 248 0.48 -22.89 8.90
N VAL A 249 1.42 -21.95 8.92
CA VAL A 249 1.10 -20.53 9.03
C VAL A 249 1.74 -19.76 7.88
N TYR A 250 0.93 -19.00 7.20
CA TYR A 250 1.27 -18.04 6.17
C TYR A 250 0.91 -16.63 6.66
N ALA A 251 1.54 -15.61 6.09
CA ALA A 251 1.18 -14.22 6.37
C ALA A 251 1.09 -13.42 5.08
N THR A 252 0.21 -12.44 5.03
CA THR A 252 0.13 -11.51 3.91
C THR A 252 -0.21 -10.11 4.38
N ALA A 253 0.36 -9.13 3.70
CA ALA A 253 0.03 -7.73 3.85
C ALA A 253 0.28 -6.99 2.53
N THR A 254 -0.43 -5.90 2.32
CA THR A 254 -0.19 -5.06 1.15
C THR A 254 1.20 -4.42 1.22
N HIS A 255 1.59 -3.90 2.40
CA HIS A 255 2.80 -3.10 2.53
C HIS A 255 3.89 -3.81 3.34
N GLY A 256 4.98 -4.20 2.68
CA GLY A 256 6.17 -4.72 3.34
C GLY A 256 7.12 -3.61 3.79
N ILE A 257 6.85 -2.97 4.94
CA ILE A 257 7.69 -1.87 5.44
C ILE A 257 9.01 -2.40 6.00
N PHE A 258 8.97 -3.53 6.69
CA PHE A 258 10.12 -4.24 7.23
C PHE A 258 11.12 -3.33 7.96
N ALA A 259 10.63 -2.68 9.02
CA ALA A 259 11.44 -1.78 9.85
C ALA A 259 12.31 -2.54 10.83
N GLN A 260 13.44 -1.95 11.21
CA GLN A 260 14.39 -2.50 12.18
C GLN A 260 14.88 -3.91 11.78
N ASP A 261 14.96 -4.83 12.72
CA ASP A 261 15.39 -6.22 12.53
C ASP A 261 14.30 -7.17 12.04
N SER A 262 13.21 -6.60 11.49
CA SER A 262 12.02 -7.39 11.12
C SER A 262 12.32 -8.52 10.14
N LEU A 263 13.17 -8.31 9.15
CA LEU A 263 13.54 -9.35 8.17
C LEU A 263 14.21 -10.54 8.86
N LYS A 264 15.13 -10.28 9.79
CA LYS A 264 15.79 -11.32 10.59
C LYS A 264 14.76 -12.05 11.48
N ASN A 265 13.94 -11.30 12.21
CA ASN A 265 12.92 -11.87 13.08
C ASN A 265 11.89 -12.71 12.31
N LEU A 266 11.53 -12.26 11.11
CA LEU A 266 10.63 -12.99 10.23
C LEU A 266 11.31 -14.26 9.69
N GLU A 267 12.58 -14.21 9.31
CA GLU A 267 13.34 -15.38 8.88
C GLU A 267 13.36 -16.47 9.95
N GLU A 268 13.60 -16.10 11.20
CA GLU A 268 13.61 -16.99 12.36
C GLU A 268 12.19 -17.41 12.82
N SER A 269 11.14 -16.79 12.28
CA SER A 269 9.76 -17.06 12.70
C SER A 269 9.23 -18.39 12.13
N PRO A 270 8.21 -18.99 12.77
CA PRO A 270 7.57 -20.19 12.28
C PRO A 270 6.61 -19.95 11.09
N ILE A 271 6.55 -18.73 10.57
CA ILE A 271 5.76 -18.42 9.38
C ILE A 271 6.44 -19.06 8.16
N LYS A 272 5.70 -19.89 7.43
CA LYS A 272 6.21 -20.64 6.28
C LYS A 272 6.49 -19.75 5.09
N GLU A 273 5.60 -18.78 4.83
CA GLU A 273 5.70 -17.85 3.71
C GLU A 273 5.02 -16.53 4.04
N ILE A 274 5.60 -15.45 3.56
CA ILE A 274 5.13 -14.08 3.76
C ILE A 274 4.93 -13.47 2.38
N VAL A 275 3.71 -13.03 2.08
CA VAL A 275 3.39 -12.45 0.77
C VAL A 275 3.06 -10.97 0.95
N VAL A 276 3.79 -10.11 0.26
CA VAL A 276 3.58 -8.65 0.25
C VAL A 276 3.54 -8.13 -1.18
N THR A 277 3.30 -6.84 -1.35
CA THR A 277 3.34 -6.21 -2.66
C THR A 277 4.55 -5.28 -2.81
N ASP A 278 4.77 -4.86 -4.04
CA ASP A 278 5.84 -3.91 -4.42
C ASP A 278 5.42 -2.43 -4.27
N THR A 279 4.39 -2.12 -3.48
CA THR A 279 4.04 -0.73 -3.10
C THR A 279 5.22 0.02 -2.47
N LEU A 280 6.18 -0.71 -1.93
CA LEU A 280 7.48 -0.29 -1.41
C LEU A 280 8.59 -1.06 -2.15
N PRO A 281 9.83 -0.55 -2.22
CA PRO A 281 10.92 -1.22 -2.93
C PRO A 281 11.48 -2.42 -2.16
N VAL A 282 10.63 -3.42 -1.88
CA VAL A 282 10.96 -4.60 -1.06
C VAL A 282 12.06 -5.43 -1.69
N LEU A 283 12.02 -5.64 -3.02
CA LEU A 283 13.02 -6.44 -3.74
C LEU A 283 14.42 -5.84 -3.73
N SER A 284 14.54 -4.55 -3.46
CA SER A 284 15.83 -3.85 -3.35
C SER A 284 16.46 -3.97 -1.95
N ARG A 285 15.78 -4.67 -1.02
CA ARG A 285 16.29 -4.80 0.34
C ARG A 285 17.39 -5.85 0.41
N PRO A 286 18.51 -5.54 1.08
CA PRO A 286 19.53 -6.55 1.37
C PRO A 286 18.97 -7.61 2.30
N ASN A 287 19.40 -8.86 2.13
CA ASN A 287 19.04 -10.00 2.98
C ASN A 287 17.52 -10.25 3.07
N LEU A 288 16.81 -10.05 1.97
CA LEU A 288 15.37 -10.39 1.91
C LEU A 288 15.23 -11.92 2.04
N PRO A 289 14.51 -12.44 3.05
CA PRO A 289 14.33 -13.88 3.24
C PRO A 289 13.65 -14.55 2.04
N GLU A 290 14.07 -15.76 1.67
CA GLU A 290 13.49 -16.52 0.55
C GLU A 290 11.99 -16.78 0.71
N LYS A 291 11.52 -16.88 1.95
CA LYS A 291 10.10 -17.05 2.25
C LYS A 291 9.26 -15.78 2.07
N VAL A 292 9.87 -14.63 1.79
CA VAL A 292 9.15 -13.40 1.42
C VAL A 292 8.93 -13.38 -0.08
N LYS A 293 7.65 -13.38 -0.49
CA LYS A 293 7.21 -13.25 -1.88
C LYS A 293 6.65 -11.85 -2.12
N VAL A 294 7.01 -11.25 -3.23
CA VAL A 294 6.57 -9.91 -3.60
C VAL A 294 5.74 -9.98 -4.87
N LEU A 295 4.50 -9.50 -4.80
CA LEU A 295 3.59 -9.42 -5.94
C LEU A 295 3.51 -7.98 -6.42
N SER A 296 3.39 -7.78 -7.74
CA SER A 296 3.34 -6.43 -8.29
C SER A 296 1.91 -5.86 -8.28
N VAL A 297 1.79 -4.61 -7.82
CA VAL A 297 0.57 -3.80 -7.96
C VAL A 297 0.59 -2.93 -9.23
N ALA A 298 1.64 -3.01 -10.04
CA ALA A 298 1.74 -2.23 -11.26
C ALA A 298 0.54 -2.42 -12.21
N PRO A 299 0.05 -3.64 -12.48
CA PRO A 299 -1.14 -3.83 -13.32
C PRO A 299 -2.39 -3.12 -12.77
N LEU A 300 -2.60 -3.18 -11.45
CA LEU A 300 -3.74 -2.55 -10.79
C LEU A 300 -3.69 -1.02 -10.92
N ILE A 301 -2.53 -0.42 -10.62
CA ILE A 301 -2.34 1.03 -10.72
C ILE A 301 -2.42 1.50 -12.17
N ALA A 302 -1.81 0.78 -13.10
CA ALA A 302 -1.87 1.09 -14.52
C ALA A 302 -3.32 1.07 -15.05
N GLU A 303 -4.11 0.05 -14.66
CA GLU A 303 -5.51 -0.03 -15.07
C GLU A 303 -6.34 1.12 -14.45
N ALA A 304 -6.08 1.50 -13.21
CA ALA A 304 -6.74 2.67 -12.60
C ALA A 304 -6.39 3.95 -13.37
N ILE A 305 -5.12 4.18 -13.71
CA ILE A 305 -4.68 5.32 -14.53
C ILE A 305 -5.37 5.30 -15.89
N ARG A 306 -5.41 4.15 -16.59
CA ARG A 306 -6.09 4.00 -17.88
C ARG A 306 -7.57 4.37 -17.78
N ARG A 307 -8.28 3.88 -16.77
CA ARG A 307 -9.70 4.17 -16.56
C ARG A 307 -9.95 5.65 -16.30
N ILE A 308 -9.11 6.29 -15.49
CA ILE A 308 -9.20 7.74 -15.25
C ILE A 308 -9.05 8.51 -16.57
N LEU A 309 -8.07 8.17 -17.40
CA LEU A 309 -7.84 8.79 -18.69
C LEU A 309 -8.99 8.56 -19.67
N MET A 310 -9.62 7.39 -19.63
CA MET A 310 -10.73 7.03 -20.51
C MET A 310 -12.11 7.45 -19.95
N HIS A 311 -12.14 8.14 -18.79
CA HIS A 311 -13.36 8.51 -18.09
C HIS A 311 -14.24 7.29 -17.75
N GLU A 312 -13.60 6.15 -17.46
CA GLU A 312 -14.24 4.90 -17.02
C GLU A 312 -14.28 4.83 -15.49
N SER A 313 -15.22 4.01 -14.96
CA SER A 313 -15.33 3.80 -13.51
C SER A 313 -14.14 3.04 -12.94
N VAL A 314 -13.46 3.62 -11.94
CA VAL A 314 -12.41 2.95 -11.17
C VAL A 314 -13.02 1.96 -10.17
N SER A 315 -14.25 2.18 -9.70
CA SER A 315 -14.93 1.31 -8.72
C SER A 315 -15.10 -0.14 -9.21
N GLU A 316 -15.21 -0.34 -10.53
CA GLU A 316 -15.29 -1.70 -11.12
C GLU A 316 -14.05 -2.55 -10.86
N LEU A 317 -12.92 -1.95 -10.45
CA LEU A 317 -11.71 -2.69 -10.06
C LEU A 317 -11.87 -3.39 -8.70
N PHE A 318 -12.86 -3.00 -7.89
CA PHE A 318 -13.09 -3.50 -6.54
C PHE A 318 -14.37 -4.33 -6.41
N GLU A 319 -15.33 -4.11 -7.32
CA GLU A 319 -16.61 -4.80 -7.31
C GLU A 319 -16.51 -6.09 -8.10
N LYS A 320 -16.77 -7.21 -7.45
CA LYS A 320 -17.06 -8.46 -8.17
C LYS A 320 -18.42 -8.30 -8.83
N LYS A 321 -18.46 -8.41 -10.16
CA LYS A 321 -19.71 -8.66 -10.87
C LYS A 321 -20.22 -10.07 -10.57
#